data_91b6bb75789ce7f8d471e8656a64ba13
#
_entry.id   91b6bb75789ce7f8d471e8656a64ba13
#
_cell.length_a   1.000
_cell.length_b   1.000
_cell.length_c   1.000
_cell.angle_alpha   90.00
_cell.angle_beta   90.00
_cell.angle_gamma   90.00
#
_symmetry.space_group_name_H-M   'P 1'
#
loop_
_entity.id
_entity.type
_entity.pdbx_description
1 polymer ?
#
loop_
_entity_poly.entity_id
_entity_poly.type
_entity_poly.pdbx_seq_one_letter_code
_entity_poly.pdbx_strand_id
1 'polypeptide(L)'
;MTWREPVNGKLDLMWTADFRNTSTTLHSDVVLPAATWYEKHDLSSTDMHPFMHSFNAAVDPPWEARTDFETFQTLAYLVSEMASRHLGTQIDALAAPLSHDTPDEFANPAGAVPPDNPWVPGVTMPKIVGMERDYTQIGHKFDTLGPLVEKAGMPIKGLLLTPDEEVDYLGRLNGTAPRDYGPGAGRPLVDADVKAADAVLRLSGTTNGRLAYQGFKRLEARTGTEMADLALGDEERRISFDDTRIQPRSVITSPEWSGSEHGGRRYSAFVQNVERNKPWHTLTGRPQFYIDHDWMQELGETLPIFRPPLDLHHLYGDVKIGATGISPEGTAEVAVRYLTPHNKWAIHSQYFDNPHMLTLGRGGQAIWMSPQDAEKIGVKDNEWVEAYNRNGIVSARAVVSHRMPEGTVFMHHAQERTMNTPLNERSGRRGGTHNSLTRILLKPTHLIGGYAQLSFAFNYYGPTGNQRDEVTMIRRRSQEVQF
;
A
#
# COMPACT_ATOMS: atom_id res chain seq x y z
N MET A 1 -2.56 13.07 8.23
CA MET A 1 -3.29 14.24 7.72
C MET A 1 -4.30 14.61 8.78
N THR A 2 -4.17 15.76 9.41
CA THR A 2 -5.16 16.27 10.37
C THR A 2 -6.08 17.21 9.61
N TRP A 3 -7.33 16.83 9.49
CA TRP A 3 -8.41 17.69 9.00
C TRP A 3 -8.66 18.78 10.04
N ARG A 4 -7.92 19.85 9.95
CA ARG A 4 -8.19 21.07 10.70
C ARG A 4 -8.95 22.01 9.78
N GLU A 5 -9.57 23.02 10.38
CA GLU A 5 -10.41 23.98 9.68
C GLU A 5 -9.84 24.42 8.32
N PRO A 6 -10.67 24.54 7.28
CA PRO A 6 -10.23 24.74 5.89
C PRO A 6 -9.22 25.87 5.69
N VAL A 7 -9.35 26.94 6.46
CA VAL A 7 -8.50 28.14 6.39
C VAL A 7 -7.04 27.88 6.77
N ASN A 8 -6.77 26.80 7.51
CA ASN A 8 -5.44 26.41 7.97
C ASN A 8 -4.93 25.13 7.31
N GLY A 9 -5.62 24.66 6.29
CA GLY A 9 -5.20 23.50 5.50
C GLY A 9 -3.92 23.78 4.73
N LYS A 10 -3.13 22.73 4.48
CA LYS A 10 -1.92 22.79 3.64
C LYS A 10 -2.18 22.30 2.22
N LEU A 11 -3.40 21.91 1.91
CA LEU A 11 -3.82 21.49 0.57
C LEU A 11 -4.68 22.58 -0.04
N ASP A 12 -4.29 23.02 -1.23
CA ASP A 12 -5.04 24.00 -2.00
C ASP A 12 -6.12 23.34 -2.84
N LEU A 13 -5.89 22.10 -3.26
CA LEU A 13 -6.82 21.32 -4.06
C LEU A 13 -6.73 19.84 -3.66
N MET A 14 -7.87 19.22 -3.49
CA MET A 14 -8.00 17.78 -3.34
C MET A 14 -9.00 17.24 -4.37
N TRP A 15 -8.56 16.35 -5.23
CA TRP A 15 -9.45 15.62 -6.13
C TRP A 15 -9.37 14.11 -5.86
N THR A 16 -10.47 13.41 -6.11
CA THR A 16 -10.58 11.97 -5.91
C THR A 16 -11.23 11.31 -7.12
N ALA A 17 -10.62 10.25 -7.62
CA ALA A 17 -11.27 9.33 -8.54
C ALA A 17 -11.80 8.14 -7.74
N ASP A 18 -13.10 7.92 -7.77
CA ASP A 18 -13.74 6.80 -7.07
C ASP A 18 -15.04 6.42 -7.78
N PHE A 19 -15.41 5.15 -7.68
CA PHE A 19 -16.67 4.65 -8.21
C PHE A 19 -17.79 4.66 -7.14
N ARG A 20 -17.50 5.14 -5.95
CA ARG A 20 -18.44 5.26 -4.84
C ARG A 20 -18.29 6.58 -4.11
N ASN A 21 -19.37 6.99 -3.46
CA ASN A 21 -19.32 8.10 -2.53
C ASN A 21 -18.76 7.62 -1.18
N THR A 22 -17.60 8.11 -0.81
CA THR A 22 -16.86 7.74 0.40
C THR A 22 -16.57 8.97 1.28
N SER A 23 -16.03 8.75 2.47
CA SER A 23 -15.55 9.86 3.31
C SER A 23 -14.52 10.73 2.58
N THR A 24 -13.70 10.14 1.73
CA THR A 24 -12.68 10.87 0.97
C THR A 24 -13.34 11.76 -0.08
N THR A 25 -14.30 11.23 -0.84
CA THR A 25 -15.02 12.01 -1.86
C THR A 25 -15.82 13.17 -1.25
N LEU A 26 -16.41 12.97 -0.05
CA LEU A 26 -17.14 14.02 0.65
C LEU A 26 -16.27 15.22 1.06
N HIS A 27 -14.96 15.03 1.18
CA HIS A 27 -14.01 16.08 1.54
C HIS A 27 -13.15 16.55 0.36
N SER A 28 -13.42 16.05 -0.83
CA SER A 28 -12.69 16.46 -2.04
C SER A 28 -13.35 17.68 -2.69
N ASP A 29 -12.53 18.56 -3.25
CA ASP A 29 -12.99 19.70 -4.03
C ASP A 29 -13.56 19.27 -5.38
N VAL A 30 -12.99 18.20 -5.96
CA VAL A 30 -13.41 17.61 -7.22
C VAL A 30 -13.49 16.09 -7.08
N VAL A 31 -14.59 15.51 -7.55
CA VAL A 31 -14.77 14.06 -7.62
C VAL A 31 -14.95 13.65 -9.07
N LEU A 32 -14.09 12.75 -9.53
CA LEU A 32 -14.12 12.16 -10.86
C LEU A 32 -14.68 10.74 -10.76
N PRO A 33 -15.79 10.41 -11.47
CA PRO A 33 -16.33 9.06 -11.44
C PRO A 33 -15.40 8.08 -12.16
N ALA A 34 -15.04 7.00 -11.47
CA ALA A 34 -14.17 5.95 -12.00
C ALA A 34 -14.94 4.71 -12.44
N ALA A 35 -14.49 4.09 -13.52
CA ALA A 35 -15.02 2.82 -14.01
C ALA A 35 -14.70 1.68 -13.03
N THR A 36 -15.65 0.75 -12.88
CA THR A 36 -15.48 -0.47 -12.08
C THR A 36 -14.84 -1.60 -12.89
N TRP A 37 -14.59 -2.74 -12.25
CA TRP A 37 -13.90 -3.89 -12.87
C TRP A 37 -14.61 -4.48 -14.09
N TYR A 38 -15.94 -4.40 -14.19
CA TYR A 38 -16.71 -4.85 -15.34
C TYR A 38 -16.82 -3.82 -16.47
N GLU A 39 -16.24 -2.65 -16.25
CA GLU A 39 -16.35 -1.48 -17.15
C GLU A 39 -14.98 -1.09 -17.73
N LYS A 40 -13.92 -1.84 -17.43
CA LYS A 40 -12.55 -1.55 -17.90
C LYS A 40 -11.76 -2.80 -18.23
N HIS A 41 -10.67 -2.62 -18.97
CA HIS A 41 -9.63 -3.61 -19.15
C HIS A 41 -8.48 -3.36 -18.18
N ASP A 42 -8.00 -4.43 -17.52
CA ASP A 42 -6.88 -4.35 -16.58
C ASP A 42 -6.28 -5.73 -16.36
N LEU A 43 -5.18 -5.81 -15.62
CA LEU A 43 -4.52 -7.04 -15.21
C LEU A 43 -4.69 -7.27 -13.71
N SER A 44 -4.75 -8.54 -13.31
CA SER A 44 -4.76 -8.94 -11.91
C SER A 44 -3.84 -10.12 -11.68
N SER A 45 -3.04 -10.02 -10.64
CA SER A 45 -2.20 -11.10 -10.13
C SER A 45 -2.10 -11.02 -8.62
N THR A 46 -1.65 -12.11 -7.98
CA THR A 46 -1.39 -12.16 -6.54
C THR A 46 -0.31 -13.21 -6.26
N ASP A 47 0.39 -13.09 -5.15
CA ASP A 47 1.32 -14.13 -4.67
C ASP A 47 0.59 -15.39 -4.19
N MET A 48 -0.72 -15.33 -3.99
CA MET A 48 -1.53 -16.43 -3.45
C MET A 48 -1.83 -17.52 -4.46
N HIS A 49 -1.68 -17.25 -5.75
CA HIS A 49 -1.87 -18.22 -6.83
C HIS A 49 -0.96 -17.90 -8.02
N PRO A 50 -0.67 -18.91 -8.88
CA PRO A 50 0.28 -18.76 -9.98
C PRO A 50 -0.34 -18.27 -11.29
N PHE A 51 -1.42 -17.51 -11.24
CA PHE A 51 -2.12 -17.14 -12.47
C PHE A 51 -2.16 -15.62 -12.67
N MET A 52 -1.97 -15.23 -13.93
CA MET A 52 -2.27 -13.89 -14.43
C MET A 52 -3.69 -13.89 -15.00
N HIS A 53 -4.50 -12.96 -14.56
CA HIS A 53 -5.87 -12.75 -15.01
C HIS A 53 -6.00 -11.40 -15.72
N SER A 54 -7.00 -11.27 -16.58
CA SER A 54 -7.47 -9.97 -17.03
C SER A 54 -8.83 -9.62 -16.43
N PHE A 55 -9.04 -8.35 -16.20
CA PHE A 55 -10.38 -7.77 -16.18
C PHE A 55 -10.75 -7.44 -17.62
N ASN A 56 -11.97 -7.76 -18.02
CA ASN A 56 -12.49 -7.45 -19.35
C ASN A 56 -13.75 -6.64 -19.19
N ALA A 57 -13.82 -5.51 -19.89
CA ALA A 57 -15.03 -4.72 -19.94
C ALA A 57 -16.19 -5.56 -20.50
N ALA A 58 -17.23 -5.74 -19.71
CA ALA A 58 -18.47 -6.41 -20.08
C ALA A 58 -19.56 -5.41 -20.46
N VAL A 59 -19.43 -4.19 -19.97
CA VAL A 59 -20.32 -3.05 -20.24
C VAL A 59 -19.47 -1.78 -20.32
N ASP A 60 -19.98 -0.78 -21.02
CA ASP A 60 -19.35 0.53 -21.06
C ASP A 60 -19.52 1.25 -19.71
N PRO A 61 -18.55 2.08 -19.28
CA PRO A 61 -18.71 2.91 -18.10
C PRO A 61 -19.96 3.80 -18.21
N PRO A 62 -20.76 3.93 -17.13
CA PRO A 62 -21.95 4.75 -17.16
C PRO A 62 -21.62 6.24 -17.10
N TRP A 63 -22.43 7.08 -17.71
CA TRP A 63 -22.36 8.55 -17.69
C TRP A 63 -20.96 9.09 -18.06
N GLU A 64 -20.35 9.81 -17.13
CA GLU A 64 -19.03 10.43 -17.28
C GLU A 64 -17.91 9.58 -16.65
N ALA A 65 -18.24 8.36 -16.18
CA ALA A 65 -17.23 7.47 -15.60
C ALA A 65 -16.20 7.09 -16.68
N ARG A 66 -14.93 7.11 -16.27
CA ARG A 66 -13.80 6.76 -17.13
C ARG A 66 -12.93 5.73 -16.45
N THR A 67 -12.20 4.98 -17.25
CA THR A 67 -11.14 4.11 -16.71
C THR A 67 -10.07 4.94 -16.04
N ASP A 68 -9.32 4.34 -15.12
CA ASP A 68 -8.17 5.02 -14.51
C ASP A 68 -7.17 5.48 -15.57
N PHE A 69 -6.94 4.62 -16.59
CA PHE A 69 -6.06 4.95 -17.70
C PHE A 69 -6.51 6.21 -18.44
N GLU A 70 -7.77 6.27 -18.89
CA GLU A 70 -8.32 7.44 -19.60
C GLU A 70 -8.33 8.70 -18.75
N THR A 71 -8.59 8.55 -17.43
CA THR A 71 -8.56 9.67 -16.49
C THR A 71 -7.16 10.27 -16.40
N PHE A 72 -6.15 9.44 -16.18
CA PHE A 72 -4.77 9.93 -16.05
C PHE A 72 -4.18 10.39 -17.40
N GLN A 73 -4.55 9.75 -18.51
CA GLN A 73 -4.16 10.21 -19.84
C GLN A 73 -4.71 11.61 -20.11
N THR A 74 -6.01 11.81 -19.88
CA THR A 74 -6.65 13.12 -20.05
C THR A 74 -5.98 14.19 -19.16
N LEU A 75 -5.71 13.87 -17.90
CA LEU A 75 -5.01 14.78 -16.98
C LEU A 75 -3.61 15.09 -17.48
N ALA A 76 -2.86 14.11 -17.99
CA ALA A 76 -1.52 14.31 -18.51
C ALA A 76 -1.50 15.31 -19.67
N TYR A 77 -2.47 15.22 -20.60
CA TYR A 77 -2.60 16.16 -21.70
C TYR A 77 -3.02 17.57 -21.24
N LEU A 78 -4.00 17.67 -20.35
CA LEU A 78 -4.43 18.95 -19.79
C LEU A 78 -3.30 19.65 -19.01
N VAL A 79 -2.56 18.89 -18.20
CA VAL A 79 -1.39 19.42 -17.50
C VAL A 79 -0.34 19.88 -18.49
N SER A 80 -0.08 19.15 -19.57
CA SER A 80 0.88 19.57 -20.60
C SER A 80 0.48 20.88 -21.24
N GLU A 81 -0.78 21.06 -21.59
CA GLU A 81 -1.30 22.30 -22.17
C GLU A 81 -1.15 23.47 -21.19
N MET A 82 -1.58 23.27 -19.94
CA MET A 82 -1.48 24.31 -18.91
C MET A 82 -0.04 24.62 -18.53
N ALA A 83 0.81 23.61 -18.46
CA ALA A 83 2.22 23.78 -18.12
C ALA A 83 2.97 24.64 -19.14
N SER A 84 2.58 24.57 -20.40
CA SER A 84 3.16 25.45 -21.43
C SER A 84 2.97 26.95 -21.13
N ARG A 85 1.94 27.29 -20.37
CA ARG A 85 1.60 28.67 -20.00
C ARG A 85 2.06 29.05 -18.59
N HIS A 86 2.16 28.07 -17.67
CA HIS A 86 2.31 28.35 -16.24
C HIS A 86 3.55 27.75 -15.58
N LEU A 87 4.07 26.63 -16.06
CA LEU A 87 5.16 25.89 -15.41
C LEU A 87 6.42 25.80 -16.28
N GLY A 88 6.27 25.36 -17.55
CA GLY A 88 7.41 25.03 -18.40
C GLY A 88 8.25 23.89 -17.82
N THR A 89 9.56 24.06 -17.85
CA THR A 89 10.52 23.10 -17.28
C THR A 89 10.87 23.48 -15.85
N GLN A 90 10.82 22.48 -14.96
CA GLN A 90 11.16 22.63 -13.53
C GLN A 90 12.33 21.72 -13.17
N ILE A 91 13.09 22.11 -12.17
CA ILE A 91 14.11 21.26 -11.58
C ILE A 91 13.63 20.81 -10.21
N ASP A 92 13.36 19.52 -10.07
CA ASP A 92 12.96 18.91 -8.81
C ASP A 92 14.16 18.28 -8.11
N ALA A 93 14.25 18.43 -6.79
CA ALA A 93 15.21 17.72 -5.97
C ALA A 93 14.60 16.37 -5.52
N LEU A 94 15.23 15.30 -5.93
CA LEU A 94 14.79 13.94 -5.58
C LEU A 94 15.82 13.28 -4.67
N ALA A 95 15.33 12.63 -3.60
CA ALA A 95 16.17 11.76 -2.81
C ALA A 95 16.51 10.49 -3.60
N ALA A 96 17.77 10.16 -3.68
CA ALA A 96 18.29 8.98 -4.37
C ALA A 96 19.03 8.08 -3.38
N PRO A 97 18.33 7.36 -2.47
CA PRO A 97 18.95 6.50 -1.50
C PRO A 97 19.68 5.33 -2.17
N LEU A 98 20.85 4.99 -1.65
CA LEU A 98 21.62 3.87 -2.15
C LEU A 98 21.25 2.58 -1.42
N SER A 99 21.38 1.46 -2.11
CA SER A 99 20.95 0.15 -1.61
C SER A 99 21.70 -0.34 -0.36
N HIS A 100 22.83 0.23 -0.03
CA HIS A 100 23.69 -0.21 1.07
C HIS A 100 24.08 0.96 1.99
N ASP A 101 23.19 1.91 2.11
CA ASP A 101 23.43 3.04 3.02
C ASP A 101 23.52 2.53 4.46
N THR A 102 24.53 3.00 5.16
CA THR A 102 24.69 2.75 6.60
C THR A 102 23.77 3.67 7.41
N PRO A 103 23.53 3.35 8.70
CA PRO A 103 22.83 4.25 9.60
C PRO A 103 23.44 5.65 9.69
N ASP A 104 24.76 5.75 9.65
CA ASP A 104 25.46 7.04 9.69
C ASP A 104 25.19 7.85 8.41
N GLU A 105 25.24 7.20 7.26
CA GLU A 105 24.90 7.82 5.99
C GLU A 105 23.43 8.23 5.93
N PHE A 106 22.56 7.47 6.57
CA PHE A 106 21.15 7.83 6.68
C PHE A 106 20.95 9.02 7.62
N ALA A 107 21.61 9.03 8.78
CA ALA A 107 21.52 10.14 9.73
C ALA A 107 22.11 11.44 9.17
N ASN A 108 23.03 11.34 8.23
CA ASN A 108 23.69 12.47 7.59
C ASN A 108 23.76 12.28 6.06
N PRO A 109 22.62 12.34 5.35
CA PRO A 109 22.53 12.03 3.92
C PRO A 109 23.32 12.97 3.03
N ALA A 110 23.66 14.16 3.51
CA ALA A 110 24.50 15.13 2.82
C ALA A 110 26.00 14.93 3.09
N GLY A 111 26.36 13.97 3.94
CA GLY A 111 27.70 13.86 4.49
C GLY A 111 28.02 15.03 5.43
N ALA A 112 29.25 15.15 5.88
CA ALA A 112 29.72 16.27 6.69
C ALA A 112 29.92 17.51 5.79
N VAL A 113 28.83 18.16 5.41
CA VAL A 113 28.92 19.40 4.62
C VAL A 113 29.14 20.57 5.57
N PRO A 114 30.23 21.33 5.42
CA PRO A 114 30.44 22.53 6.22
C PRO A 114 29.28 23.54 6.06
N PRO A 115 28.90 24.23 7.12
CA PRO A 115 27.74 25.15 7.10
C PRO A 115 27.80 26.24 6.06
N ASP A 116 29.01 26.61 5.60
CA ASP A 116 29.31 27.63 4.63
C ASP A 116 29.35 27.14 3.17
N ASN A 117 29.26 25.81 2.97
CA ASN A 117 29.17 25.27 1.62
C ASN A 117 27.72 25.32 1.10
N PRO A 118 27.52 25.67 -0.19
CA PRO A 118 26.20 25.62 -0.79
C PRO A 118 25.68 24.17 -0.86
N TRP A 119 24.41 24.00 -0.57
CA TRP A 119 23.73 22.71 -0.71
C TRP A 119 23.36 22.47 -2.16
N VAL A 120 24.20 21.72 -2.88
CA VAL A 120 24.01 21.44 -4.31
C VAL A 120 23.66 19.96 -4.48
N PRO A 121 22.47 19.64 -5.03
CA PRO A 121 22.06 18.26 -5.30
C PRO A 121 23.10 17.50 -6.14
N GLY A 122 23.41 16.26 -5.74
CA GLY A 122 24.39 15.40 -6.40
C GLY A 122 25.86 15.78 -6.17
N VAL A 123 26.15 16.93 -5.57
CA VAL A 123 27.51 17.41 -5.29
C VAL A 123 27.77 17.48 -3.79
N THR A 124 27.22 18.48 -3.11
CA THR A 124 27.34 18.61 -1.65
C THR A 124 26.20 17.86 -0.91
N MET A 125 25.18 17.45 -1.64
CA MET A 125 24.11 16.56 -1.16
C MET A 125 24.08 15.30 -2.05
N PRO A 126 24.99 14.35 -1.84
CA PRO A 126 25.22 13.23 -2.78
C PRO A 126 24.01 12.31 -2.93
N LYS A 127 23.12 12.27 -1.94
CA LYS A 127 21.89 11.47 -1.99
C LYS A 127 20.67 12.26 -2.48
N ILE A 128 20.86 13.49 -2.89
CA ILE A 128 19.83 14.30 -3.52
C ILE A 128 20.29 14.66 -4.92
N VAL A 129 19.49 14.30 -5.89
CA VAL A 129 19.76 14.62 -7.31
C VAL A 129 18.76 15.63 -7.80
N GLY A 130 19.24 16.59 -8.61
CA GLY A 130 18.37 17.47 -9.38
C GLY A 130 17.89 16.75 -10.63
N MET A 131 16.58 16.73 -10.86
CA MET A 131 15.98 16.20 -12.07
C MET A 131 15.19 17.29 -12.78
N GLU A 132 15.58 17.55 -14.00
CA GLU A 132 14.80 18.43 -14.87
C GLU A 132 13.54 17.70 -15.33
N ARG A 133 12.40 18.35 -15.16
CA ARG A 133 11.11 17.89 -15.65
C ARG A 133 10.50 18.92 -16.57
N ASP A 134 10.25 18.47 -17.77
CA ASP A 134 9.45 19.22 -18.74
C ASP A 134 7.98 18.79 -18.59
N TYR A 135 7.22 19.61 -17.89
CA TYR A 135 5.80 19.39 -17.66
C TYR A 135 4.96 19.63 -18.92
N THR A 136 5.50 20.31 -19.93
CA THR A 136 4.79 20.57 -21.19
C THR A 136 4.62 19.32 -22.06
N GLN A 137 5.33 18.24 -21.73
CA GLN A 137 5.40 17.02 -22.54
C GLN A 137 4.88 15.77 -21.79
N ILE A 138 4.17 15.95 -20.68
CA ILE A 138 3.71 14.81 -19.86
C ILE A 138 2.73 13.92 -20.63
N GLY A 139 1.80 14.49 -21.41
CA GLY A 139 0.86 13.72 -22.21
C GLY A 139 1.55 12.79 -23.20
N HIS A 140 2.50 13.31 -23.95
CA HIS A 140 3.28 12.50 -24.91
C HIS A 140 4.14 11.43 -24.22
N LYS A 141 4.67 11.73 -23.01
CA LYS A 141 5.41 10.74 -22.23
C LYS A 141 4.50 9.69 -21.63
N PHE A 142 3.26 10.02 -21.35
CA PHE A 142 2.27 9.06 -20.84
C PHE A 142 1.90 8.00 -21.88
N ASP A 143 1.72 8.40 -23.13
CA ASP A 143 1.28 7.54 -24.22
C ASP A 143 2.40 6.67 -24.83
N THR A 144 3.63 6.84 -24.40
CA THR A 144 4.77 6.13 -25.00
C THR A 144 5.62 5.40 -23.97
N LEU A 145 6.18 4.25 -24.35
CA LEU A 145 7.12 3.54 -23.51
C LEU A 145 8.37 4.39 -23.30
N GLY A 146 8.70 4.68 -22.03
CA GLY A 146 9.82 5.55 -21.69
C GLY A 146 11.19 4.97 -22.07
N PRO A 147 12.19 5.80 -22.34
CA PRO A 147 13.52 5.36 -22.79
C PRO A 147 14.36 4.68 -21.67
N LEU A 148 13.96 4.80 -20.42
CA LEU A 148 14.69 4.19 -19.30
C LEU A 148 14.69 2.66 -19.34
N VAL A 149 13.68 2.06 -19.96
CA VAL A 149 13.59 0.61 -20.13
C VAL A 149 14.83 0.05 -20.83
N GLU A 150 15.32 0.74 -21.84
CA GLU A 150 16.53 0.34 -22.58
C GLU A 150 17.81 0.89 -21.93
N LYS A 151 17.80 2.14 -21.50
CA LYS A 151 19.00 2.77 -20.92
C LYS A 151 19.40 2.23 -19.56
N ALA A 152 18.43 2.00 -18.67
CA ALA A 152 18.66 1.50 -17.32
C ALA A 152 18.35 0.00 -17.21
N GLY A 153 17.56 -0.54 -18.12
CA GLY A 153 17.07 -1.91 -18.08
C GLY A 153 15.87 -2.11 -17.15
N MET A 154 15.34 -3.31 -17.20
CA MET A 154 14.23 -3.76 -16.33
C MET A 154 14.76 -4.66 -15.21
N PRO A 155 14.24 -4.56 -13.98
CA PRO A 155 14.61 -5.45 -12.88
C PRO A 155 13.97 -6.82 -13.06
N ILE A 156 14.70 -7.76 -13.63
CA ILE A 156 14.26 -9.15 -13.86
C ILE A 156 14.97 -10.07 -12.86
N LYS A 157 14.20 -10.74 -12.02
CA LYS A 157 14.73 -11.65 -10.97
C LYS A 157 15.76 -10.97 -10.03
N GLY A 158 15.64 -9.66 -9.85
CA GLY A 158 16.57 -8.87 -9.03
C GLY A 158 17.82 -8.37 -9.76
N LEU A 159 17.90 -8.55 -11.06
CA LEU A 159 19.01 -8.08 -11.89
C LEU A 159 18.49 -7.20 -13.03
N LEU A 160 19.24 -6.19 -13.40
CA LEU A 160 18.88 -5.33 -14.52
C LEU A 160 19.21 -6.03 -15.85
N LEU A 161 18.22 -6.14 -16.72
CA LEU A 161 18.31 -6.63 -18.09
C LEU A 161 17.82 -5.57 -19.06
N THR A 162 18.48 -5.43 -20.21
CA THR A 162 18.01 -4.60 -21.33
C THR A 162 17.11 -5.43 -22.23
N PRO A 163 15.82 -5.10 -22.33
CA PRO A 163 14.86 -5.89 -23.10
C PRO A 163 14.65 -5.35 -24.53
N ASP A 164 15.72 -5.10 -25.28
CA ASP A 164 15.64 -4.40 -26.57
C ASP A 164 14.72 -5.11 -27.57
N GLU A 165 14.84 -6.44 -27.71
CA GLU A 165 13.97 -7.20 -28.60
C GLU A 165 12.48 -7.15 -28.20
N GLU A 166 12.22 -7.04 -26.90
CA GLU A 166 10.85 -6.93 -26.39
C GLU A 166 10.28 -5.53 -26.68
N VAL A 167 11.11 -4.51 -26.60
CA VAL A 167 10.74 -3.12 -26.98
C VAL A 167 10.44 -3.05 -28.47
N ASP A 168 11.29 -3.64 -29.31
CA ASP A 168 11.05 -3.71 -30.76
C ASP A 168 9.76 -4.44 -31.09
N TYR A 169 9.48 -5.54 -30.38
CA TYR A 169 8.24 -6.27 -30.54
C TYR A 169 7.01 -5.42 -30.19
N LEU A 170 7.06 -4.71 -29.05
CA LEU A 170 5.99 -3.82 -28.64
C LEU A 170 5.75 -2.71 -29.67
N GLY A 171 6.81 -2.20 -30.29
CA GLY A 171 6.68 -1.25 -31.39
C GLY A 171 5.93 -1.81 -32.60
N ARG A 172 6.14 -3.10 -32.90
CA ARG A 172 5.38 -3.78 -33.99
C ARG A 172 3.95 -4.09 -33.60
N LEU A 173 3.70 -4.47 -32.34
CA LEU A 173 2.37 -4.83 -31.83
C LEU A 173 1.47 -3.61 -31.66
N ASN A 174 1.95 -2.63 -30.94
CA ASN A 174 1.16 -1.47 -30.53
C ASN A 174 1.23 -0.29 -31.50
N GLY A 175 2.17 -0.35 -32.45
CA GLY A 175 2.59 0.80 -33.25
C GLY A 175 3.63 1.67 -32.54
N THR A 176 4.22 2.59 -33.28
CA THR A 176 5.19 3.55 -32.76
C THR A 176 4.69 4.97 -32.92
N ALA A 177 5.03 5.83 -31.97
CA ALA A 177 4.68 7.24 -32.05
C ALA A 177 5.30 7.92 -33.27
N PRO A 178 4.58 8.85 -33.94
CA PRO A 178 5.10 9.60 -35.09
C PRO A 178 6.40 10.35 -34.80
N ARG A 179 7.14 10.70 -35.85
CA ARG A 179 8.43 11.41 -35.72
C ARG A 179 8.32 12.79 -35.08
N ASP A 180 7.21 13.42 -35.19
CA ASP A 180 6.88 14.74 -34.65
C ASP A 180 6.21 14.69 -33.27
N TYR A 181 6.15 13.51 -32.66
CA TYR A 181 5.47 13.29 -31.36
C TYR A 181 6.25 13.82 -30.14
N GLY A 182 7.35 14.54 -30.34
CA GLY A 182 8.17 15.05 -29.22
C GLY A 182 8.97 13.96 -28.50
N PRO A 183 9.01 13.92 -27.15
CA PRO A 183 9.89 13.00 -26.40
C PRO A 183 9.63 11.51 -26.64
N GLY A 184 8.44 11.17 -27.10
CA GLY A 184 8.06 9.80 -27.40
C GLY A 184 8.25 9.37 -28.85
N ALA A 185 8.81 10.23 -29.72
CA ALA A 185 8.96 9.95 -31.15
C ALA A 185 9.66 8.62 -31.44
N GLY A 186 9.03 7.78 -32.25
CA GLY A 186 9.55 6.46 -32.61
C GLY A 186 9.46 5.41 -31.51
N ARG A 187 8.93 5.73 -30.35
CA ARG A 187 8.76 4.81 -29.23
C ARG A 187 7.48 3.98 -29.37
N PRO A 188 7.45 2.74 -28.82
CA PRO A 188 6.22 1.96 -28.75
C PRO A 188 5.09 2.74 -28.06
N LEU A 189 3.91 2.69 -28.65
CA LEU A 189 2.71 3.29 -28.07
C LEU A 189 2.18 2.43 -26.93
N VAL A 190 1.77 3.10 -25.85
CA VAL A 190 1.02 2.55 -24.71
C VAL A 190 -0.21 3.42 -24.42
N ASP A 191 -0.78 4.00 -25.45
CA ASP A 191 -1.84 5.00 -25.47
C ASP A 191 -3.25 4.44 -25.22
N ALA A 192 -3.33 3.17 -24.85
CA ALA A 192 -4.56 2.50 -24.45
C ALA A 192 -4.27 1.47 -23.32
N ASP A 193 -5.27 1.20 -22.48
CA ASP A 193 -5.17 0.26 -21.37
C ASP A 193 -4.65 -1.13 -21.79
N VAL A 194 -5.19 -1.69 -22.88
CA VAL A 194 -4.73 -2.99 -23.43
C VAL A 194 -3.28 -2.92 -23.90
N LYS A 195 -2.86 -1.84 -24.56
CA LYS A 195 -1.48 -1.66 -25.00
C LYS A 195 -0.52 -1.50 -23.82
N ALA A 196 -0.94 -0.81 -22.77
CA ALA A 196 -0.19 -0.69 -21.53
C ALA A 196 -0.09 -2.05 -20.81
N ALA A 197 -1.17 -2.82 -20.78
CA ALA A 197 -1.19 -4.18 -20.23
C ALA A 197 -0.23 -5.12 -20.98
N ASP A 198 -0.22 -5.09 -22.30
CA ASP A 198 0.72 -5.87 -23.12
C ASP A 198 2.19 -5.47 -22.87
N ALA A 199 2.44 -4.17 -22.67
CA ALA A 199 3.79 -3.71 -22.29
C ALA A 199 4.22 -4.27 -20.92
N VAL A 200 3.34 -4.26 -19.92
CA VAL A 200 3.58 -4.83 -18.59
C VAL A 200 3.87 -6.33 -18.70
N LEU A 201 3.03 -7.07 -19.39
CA LEU A 201 3.20 -8.52 -19.57
C LEU A 201 4.50 -8.86 -20.32
N ARG A 202 4.81 -8.10 -21.35
CA ARG A 202 5.97 -8.34 -22.21
C ARG A 202 7.31 -8.04 -21.51
N LEU A 203 7.35 -7.01 -20.66
CA LEU A 203 8.54 -6.55 -19.98
C LEU A 203 8.76 -7.20 -18.60
N SER A 204 7.92 -8.15 -18.19
CA SER A 204 8.01 -8.85 -16.91
C SER A 204 8.63 -10.23 -17.03
N GLY A 205 9.60 -10.53 -16.18
CA GLY A 205 10.12 -11.91 -16.04
C GLY A 205 9.15 -12.89 -15.37
N THR A 206 7.94 -12.47 -15.06
CA THR A 206 6.86 -13.33 -14.56
C THR A 206 5.99 -13.87 -15.71
N THR A 207 5.88 -13.13 -16.77
CA THR A 207 5.00 -13.42 -17.92
C THR A 207 5.73 -13.57 -19.25
N ASN A 208 7.05 -13.32 -19.26
CA ASN A 208 7.92 -13.48 -20.39
C ASN A 208 9.04 -14.50 -20.07
N GLY A 209 8.98 -15.66 -20.68
CA GLY A 209 9.88 -16.78 -20.41
C GLY A 209 11.34 -16.49 -20.78
N ARG A 210 11.57 -15.76 -21.89
CA ARG A 210 12.92 -15.35 -22.28
C ARG A 210 13.58 -14.47 -21.22
N LEU A 211 12.87 -13.44 -20.76
CA LEU A 211 13.38 -12.57 -19.71
C LEU A 211 13.58 -13.32 -18.39
N ALA A 212 12.64 -14.24 -18.06
CA ALA A 212 12.79 -15.10 -16.90
C ALA A 212 14.07 -15.95 -16.98
N TYR A 213 14.26 -16.65 -18.10
CA TYR A 213 15.41 -17.51 -18.33
C TYR A 213 16.74 -16.74 -18.28
N GLN A 214 16.81 -15.61 -18.98
CA GLN A 214 18.00 -14.76 -18.97
C GLN A 214 18.31 -14.21 -17.55
N GLY A 215 17.26 -13.80 -16.82
CA GLY A 215 17.42 -13.34 -15.44
C GLY A 215 17.95 -14.44 -14.52
N PHE A 216 17.43 -15.66 -14.62
CA PHE A 216 17.94 -16.79 -13.86
C PHE A 216 19.36 -17.16 -14.25
N LYS A 217 19.69 -17.18 -15.53
CA LYS A 217 21.10 -17.46 -15.99
C LYS A 217 22.09 -16.47 -15.40
N ARG A 218 21.75 -15.17 -15.37
CA ARG A 218 22.62 -14.17 -14.72
C ARG A 218 22.68 -14.35 -13.20
N LEU A 219 21.59 -14.77 -12.59
CA LEU A 219 21.54 -15.01 -11.15
C LEU A 219 22.36 -16.24 -10.76
N GLU A 220 22.31 -17.33 -11.56
CA GLU A 220 23.18 -18.50 -11.41
C GLU A 220 24.67 -18.12 -11.41
N ALA A 221 25.08 -17.28 -12.38
CA ALA A 221 26.44 -16.81 -12.47
C ALA A 221 26.91 -16.02 -11.23
N ARG A 222 26.00 -15.36 -10.53
CA ARG A 222 26.31 -14.62 -9.31
C ARG A 222 26.24 -15.42 -8.03
N THR A 223 25.34 -16.39 -7.96
CA THR A 223 25.05 -17.13 -6.72
C THR A 223 25.71 -18.53 -6.70
N GLY A 224 26.07 -19.06 -7.85
CA GLY A 224 26.53 -20.44 -7.98
C GLY A 224 25.41 -21.48 -7.79
N THR A 225 24.14 -21.08 -7.75
CA THR A 225 23.00 -21.98 -7.55
C THR A 225 22.20 -22.10 -8.84
N GLU A 226 21.92 -23.30 -9.29
CA GLU A 226 21.11 -23.57 -10.48
C GLU A 226 19.65 -23.08 -10.26
N MET A 227 19.15 -22.30 -11.21
CA MET A 227 17.79 -21.72 -11.18
C MET A 227 17.15 -21.61 -12.56
N ALA A 228 17.94 -21.62 -13.64
CA ALA A 228 17.42 -21.40 -14.98
C ALA A 228 16.52 -22.54 -15.46
N ASP A 229 16.67 -23.74 -14.90
CA ASP A 229 15.79 -24.86 -15.14
C ASP A 229 14.33 -24.56 -14.77
N LEU A 230 14.09 -23.60 -13.87
CA LEU A 230 12.74 -23.14 -13.52
C LEU A 230 12.00 -22.48 -14.69
N ALA A 231 12.71 -21.96 -15.69
CA ALA A 231 12.14 -21.38 -16.90
C ALA A 231 12.47 -22.20 -18.16
N LEU A 232 13.10 -23.38 -18.00
CA LEU A 232 13.43 -24.24 -19.11
C LEU A 232 12.14 -24.82 -19.74
N GLY A 233 12.04 -24.68 -21.06
CA GLY A 233 10.83 -25.06 -21.81
C GLY A 233 9.79 -23.91 -21.94
N ASP A 234 9.97 -22.84 -21.20
CA ASP A 234 9.14 -21.65 -21.28
C ASP A 234 9.83 -20.46 -21.97
N GLU A 235 11.06 -20.63 -22.49
CA GLU A 235 11.90 -19.54 -23.03
C GLU A 235 11.21 -18.76 -24.15
N GLU A 236 10.41 -19.44 -24.96
CA GLU A 236 9.67 -18.84 -26.07
C GLU A 236 8.26 -18.41 -25.65
N ARG A 237 7.85 -18.73 -24.43
CA ARG A 237 6.52 -18.41 -23.94
C ARG A 237 6.42 -16.92 -23.63
N ARG A 238 5.41 -16.29 -24.21
CA ARG A 238 5.05 -14.88 -24.00
C ARG A 238 3.56 -14.84 -23.72
N ILE A 239 3.19 -14.26 -22.59
CA ILE A 239 1.78 -14.07 -22.23
C ILE A 239 1.37 -12.70 -22.75
N SER A 240 0.34 -12.64 -23.60
CA SER A 240 -0.31 -11.41 -24.04
C SER A 240 -1.58 -11.12 -23.25
N PHE A 241 -2.10 -9.90 -23.38
CA PHE A 241 -3.39 -9.56 -22.80
C PHE A 241 -4.52 -10.43 -23.39
N ASP A 242 -4.50 -10.66 -24.68
CA ASP A 242 -5.50 -11.53 -25.33
C ASP A 242 -5.44 -12.97 -24.81
N ASP A 243 -4.27 -13.50 -24.50
CA ASP A 243 -4.17 -14.82 -23.86
C ASP A 243 -4.89 -14.86 -22.52
N THR A 244 -4.77 -13.80 -21.72
CA THR A 244 -5.41 -13.72 -20.41
C THR A 244 -6.92 -13.49 -20.47
N ARG A 245 -7.41 -12.91 -21.59
CA ARG A 245 -8.85 -12.73 -21.85
C ARG A 245 -9.54 -14.06 -22.13
N ILE A 246 -8.87 -15.00 -22.76
CA ILE A 246 -9.42 -16.33 -23.07
C ILE A 246 -9.53 -17.17 -21.80
N GLN A 247 -8.47 -17.19 -21.02
CA GLN A 247 -8.41 -17.89 -19.74
C GLN A 247 -7.23 -17.38 -18.90
N PRO A 248 -7.25 -17.53 -17.56
CA PRO A 248 -6.10 -17.26 -16.73
C PRO A 248 -4.86 -18.02 -17.21
N ARG A 249 -3.69 -17.37 -17.22
CA ARG A 249 -2.43 -17.97 -17.64
C ARG A 249 -1.51 -18.19 -16.47
N SER A 250 -0.97 -19.39 -16.31
CA SER A 250 0.05 -19.63 -15.31
C SER A 250 1.29 -18.78 -15.58
N VAL A 251 1.86 -18.20 -14.52
CA VAL A 251 3.11 -17.45 -14.64
C VAL A 251 4.29 -18.37 -14.99
N ILE A 252 5.33 -17.79 -15.59
CA ILE A 252 6.58 -18.52 -15.85
C ILE A 252 7.11 -19.04 -14.50
N THR A 253 7.69 -20.23 -14.50
CA THR A 253 8.18 -20.94 -13.31
C THR A 253 7.10 -21.64 -12.47
N SER A 254 5.86 -21.65 -12.93
CA SER A 254 4.77 -22.34 -12.25
C SER A 254 4.19 -23.47 -13.10
N PRO A 255 3.73 -24.57 -12.50
CA PRO A 255 2.91 -25.54 -13.20
C PRO A 255 1.58 -24.91 -13.61
N GLU A 256 0.89 -25.51 -14.60
CA GLU A 256 -0.38 -25.01 -15.11
C GLU A 256 -1.48 -24.94 -14.04
N TRP A 257 -1.42 -25.83 -13.07
CA TRP A 257 -2.43 -25.94 -12.00
C TRP A 257 -1.80 -25.84 -10.62
N SER A 258 -2.42 -25.06 -9.75
CA SER A 258 -2.04 -25.01 -8.34
C SER A 258 -2.21 -26.40 -7.70
N GLY A 259 -1.14 -26.85 -7.02
CA GLY A 259 -1.11 -28.17 -6.37
C GLY A 259 -0.82 -29.33 -7.32
N SER A 260 -0.82 -29.13 -8.64
CA SER A 260 -0.36 -30.14 -9.60
C SER A 260 1.16 -30.19 -9.66
N GLU A 261 1.66 -31.30 -10.13
CA GLU A 261 3.09 -31.51 -10.39
C GLU A 261 3.33 -31.58 -11.90
N HIS A 262 4.26 -30.77 -12.38
CA HIS A 262 4.69 -30.79 -13.76
C HIS A 262 6.20 -30.75 -13.83
N GLY A 263 6.83 -31.71 -14.50
CA GLY A 263 8.28 -31.79 -14.59
C GLY A 263 8.98 -31.89 -13.23
N GLY A 264 8.38 -32.55 -12.25
CA GLY A 264 8.90 -32.65 -10.88
C GLY A 264 8.71 -31.39 -10.04
N ARG A 265 7.93 -30.40 -10.54
CA ARG A 265 7.64 -29.16 -9.81
C ARG A 265 6.17 -29.06 -9.40
N ARG A 266 5.96 -28.53 -8.21
CA ARG A 266 4.65 -28.09 -7.73
C ARG A 266 4.65 -26.60 -7.56
N TYR A 267 3.49 -25.97 -7.72
CA TYR A 267 3.38 -24.60 -7.32
C TYR A 267 3.54 -24.47 -5.80
N SER A 268 4.50 -23.65 -5.44
CA SER A 268 4.67 -23.17 -4.07
C SER A 268 4.99 -21.68 -4.15
N ALA A 269 4.32 -20.89 -3.36
CA ALA A 269 4.70 -19.49 -3.20
C ALA A 269 6.18 -19.44 -2.79
N PHE A 270 6.94 -18.55 -3.41
CA PHE A 270 8.37 -18.39 -3.14
C PHE A 270 9.25 -19.62 -3.42
N VAL A 271 8.81 -20.53 -4.31
CA VAL A 271 9.59 -21.72 -4.69
C VAL A 271 11.05 -21.39 -5.05
N GLN A 272 11.27 -20.29 -5.74
CA GLN A 272 12.61 -19.84 -6.12
C GLN A 272 13.50 -19.53 -4.90
N ASN A 273 12.92 -18.96 -3.85
CA ASN A 273 13.65 -18.65 -2.62
C ASN A 273 13.85 -19.87 -1.74
N VAL A 274 12.80 -20.70 -1.58
CA VAL A 274 12.79 -21.83 -0.65
C VAL A 274 13.52 -23.04 -1.21
N GLU A 275 13.26 -23.43 -2.47
CA GLU A 275 13.81 -24.63 -3.08
C GLU A 275 15.13 -24.38 -3.80
N ARG A 276 15.31 -23.17 -4.35
CA ARG A 276 16.48 -22.81 -5.16
C ARG A 276 17.37 -21.76 -4.51
N ASN A 277 17.13 -21.43 -3.25
CA ASN A 277 17.94 -20.48 -2.48
C ASN A 277 18.16 -19.12 -3.19
N LYS A 278 17.20 -18.69 -4.04
CA LYS A 278 17.24 -17.32 -4.57
C LYS A 278 17.21 -16.35 -3.39
N PRO A 279 18.15 -15.38 -3.33
CA PRO A 279 18.19 -14.44 -2.23
C PRO A 279 16.87 -13.69 -2.09
N TRP A 280 16.43 -13.50 -0.85
CA TRP A 280 15.31 -12.63 -0.50
C TRP A 280 15.70 -11.16 -0.70
N HIS A 281 14.71 -10.30 -0.87
CA HIS A 281 14.91 -8.85 -0.93
C HIS A 281 15.14 -8.28 0.49
N THR A 282 16.15 -8.80 1.17
CA THR A 282 16.61 -8.37 2.48
C THR A 282 18.10 -8.06 2.40
N LEU A 283 18.64 -7.36 3.38
CA LEU A 283 20.07 -6.98 3.38
C LEU A 283 21.00 -8.19 3.25
N THR A 284 20.69 -9.28 3.96
CA THR A 284 21.48 -10.51 3.95
C THR A 284 21.04 -11.50 2.86
N GLY A 285 19.98 -11.21 2.12
CA GLY A 285 19.36 -12.14 1.18
C GLY A 285 18.63 -13.31 1.85
N ARG A 286 18.45 -13.32 3.16
CA ARG A 286 17.84 -14.41 3.93
C ARG A 286 16.66 -13.91 4.74
N PRO A 287 15.59 -14.70 4.94
CA PRO A 287 14.71 -14.52 6.08
C PRO A 287 15.51 -14.85 7.34
N GLN A 288 15.47 -14.00 8.33
CA GLN A 288 16.27 -14.17 9.54
C GLN A 288 15.49 -13.83 10.80
N PHE A 289 15.69 -14.63 11.84
CA PHE A 289 15.12 -14.40 13.17
C PHE A 289 16.04 -13.55 14.05
N TYR A 290 17.32 -13.50 13.72
CA TYR A 290 18.29 -12.65 14.38
C TYR A 290 18.81 -11.61 13.39
N ILE A 291 18.70 -10.34 13.77
CA ILE A 291 19.15 -9.22 12.95
C ILE A 291 20.51 -8.78 13.47
N ASP A 292 21.56 -9.20 12.77
CA ASP A 292 22.93 -8.84 13.08
C ASP A 292 23.27 -7.47 12.50
N HIS A 293 22.86 -6.45 13.23
CA HIS A 293 23.08 -5.05 12.88
C HIS A 293 23.39 -4.27 14.16
N ASP A 294 24.42 -3.42 14.13
CA ASP A 294 24.93 -2.73 15.31
C ASP A 294 23.83 -1.98 16.08
N TRP A 295 22.98 -1.23 15.40
CA TRP A 295 21.87 -0.53 16.04
C TRP A 295 20.84 -1.47 16.66
N MET A 296 20.58 -2.61 16.01
CA MET A 296 19.67 -3.60 16.57
C MET A 296 20.24 -4.22 17.84
N GLN A 297 21.56 -4.45 17.86
CA GLN A 297 22.25 -4.97 19.04
C GLN A 297 22.24 -3.95 20.17
N GLU A 298 22.62 -2.71 19.89
CA GLU A 298 22.65 -1.62 20.86
C GLU A 298 21.27 -1.35 21.48
N LEU A 299 20.22 -1.36 20.68
CA LEU A 299 18.86 -1.11 21.13
C LEU A 299 18.12 -2.36 21.61
N GLY A 300 18.79 -3.52 21.64
CA GLY A 300 18.23 -4.78 22.12
C GLY A 300 17.07 -5.32 21.26
N GLU A 301 17.11 -5.09 19.95
CA GLU A 301 16.05 -5.48 19.01
C GLU A 301 16.53 -6.50 17.96
N THR A 302 17.58 -7.23 18.26
CA THR A 302 18.12 -8.27 17.37
C THR A 302 17.20 -9.47 17.19
N LEU A 303 16.32 -9.73 18.14
CA LEU A 303 15.34 -10.82 18.09
C LEU A 303 13.92 -10.28 18.21
N PRO A 304 12.95 -10.89 17.53
CA PRO A 304 11.53 -10.62 17.76
C PRO A 304 11.11 -11.23 19.10
N ILE A 305 11.26 -10.49 20.17
CA ILE A 305 10.86 -10.88 21.53
C ILE A 305 9.59 -10.14 21.94
N PHE A 306 8.83 -10.77 22.82
CA PHE A 306 7.69 -10.09 23.44
C PHE A 306 8.19 -8.85 24.20
N ARG A 307 7.56 -7.74 23.90
CA ARG A 307 7.68 -6.52 24.70
C ARG A 307 6.29 -6.11 25.17
N PRO A 308 6.13 -5.74 26.43
CA PRO A 308 4.84 -5.24 26.89
C PRO A 308 4.46 -3.98 26.11
N PRO A 309 3.15 -3.71 25.96
CA PRO A 309 2.69 -2.44 25.47
C PRO A 309 3.36 -1.30 26.23
N LEU A 310 3.60 -0.20 25.55
CA LEU A 310 4.26 0.96 26.14
C LEU A 310 3.52 1.38 27.41
N ASP A 311 4.22 1.24 28.47
CA ASP A 311 4.02 1.71 29.80
C ASP A 311 2.60 2.22 30.12
N LEU A 312 1.70 1.28 30.31
CA LEU A 312 0.33 1.55 30.72
C LEU A 312 0.28 2.32 32.05
N HIS A 313 1.24 2.07 32.93
CA HIS A 313 1.36 2.76 34.21
C HIS A 313 1.69 4.24 34.04
N HIS A 314 2.58 4.55 33.09
CA HIS A 314 2.91 5.94 32.79
C HIS A 314 1.73 6.70 32.14
N LEU A 315 0.88 5.98 31.38
CA LEU A 315 -0.20 6.58 30.63
C LEU A 315 -1.51 6.71 31.42
N TYR A 316 -1.80 5.74 32.26
CA TYR A 316 -3.09 5.59 32.94
C TYR A 316 -2.94 5.33 34.45
N GLY A 317 -1.74 5.46 35.01
CA GLY A 317 -1.46 5.13 36.39
C GLY A 317 -1.69 3.65 36.70
N ASP A 318 -2.26 3.35 37.85
CA ASP A 318 -2.53 1.97 38.29
C ASP A 318 -3.83 1.36 37.74
N VAL A 319 -4.32 1.85 36.61
CA VAL A 319 -5.56 1.33 36.00
C VAL A 319 -5.36 -0.12 35.55
N LYS A 320 -6.16 -1.02 36.15
CA LYS A 320 -6.20 -2.43 35.77
C LYS A 320 -7.26 -2.68 34.71
N ILE A 321 -6.95 -3.56 33.76
CA ILE A 321 -7.92 -4.03 32.78
C ILE A 321 -9.13 -4.64 33.50
N GLY A 322 -10.33 -4.28 33.08
CA GLY A 322 -11.59 -4.65 33.70
C GLY A 322 -12.01 -3.80 34.90
N ALA A 323 -11.16 -2.86 35.34
CA ALA A 323 -11.52 -1.93 36.40
C ALA A 323 -12.58 -0.94 35.94
N THR A 324 -13.51 -0.64 36.81
CA THR A 324 -14.55 0.38 36.61
C THR A 324 -14.13 1.71 37.23
N GLY A 325 -14.58 2.79 36.62
CA GLY A 325 -14.40 4.14 37.09
C GLY A 325 -15.62 5.00 36.81
N ILE A 326 -15.52 6.28 37.17
CA ILE A 326 -16.48 7.30 36.80
C ILE A 326 -15.76 8.31 35.92
N SER A 327 -16.27 8.53 34.74
CA SER A 327 -15.70 9.49 33.80
C SER A 327 -15.79 10.92 34.36
N PRO A 328 -15.03 11.87 33.79
CA PRO A 328 -15.14 13.28 34.17
C PRO A 328 -16.57 13.84 34.02
N GLU A 329 -17.37 13.22 33.14
CA GLU A 329 -18.76 13.58 32.89
C GLU A 329 -19.76 12.86 33.82
N GLY A 330 -19.26 12.07 34.78
CA GLY A 330 -20.08 11.38 35.78
C GLY A 330 -20.70 10.06 35.31
N THR A 331 -20.25 9.52 34.17
CA THR A 331 -20.77 8.27 33.59
C THR A 331 -19.86 7.09 33.97
N ALA A 332 -20.46 5.94 34.27
CA ALA A 332 -19.71 4.72 34.53
C ALA A 332 -18.89 4.30 33.29
N GLU A 333 -17.64 3.94 33.53
CA GLU A 333 -16.71 3.51 32.49
C GLU A 333 -15.91 2.27 32.90
N VAL A 334 -15.38 1.53 31.94
CA VAL A 334 -14.54 0.37 32.15
C VAL A 334 -13.28 0.45 31.32
N ALA A 335 -12.16 0.05 31.93
CA ALA A 335 -10.87 -0.03 31.26
C ALA A 335 -10.72 -1.36 30.53
N VAL A 336 -10.44 -1.32 29.23
CA VAL A 336 -10.34 -2.48 28.36
C VAL A 336 -9.11 -2.41 27.45
N ARG A 337 -8.69 -3.58 26.94
CA ARG A 337 -7.74 -3.65 25.81
C ARG A 337 -8.50 -3.49 24.50
N TYR A 338 -8.00 -2.63 23.65
CA TYR A 338 -8.60 -2.33 22.37
C TYR A 338 -7.83 -2.96 21.21
N LEU A 339 -8.50 -3.78 20.42
CA LEU A 339 -7.94 -4.48 19.26
C LEU A 339 -8.61 -4.03 17.97
N THR A 340 -7.88 -4.10 16.86
CA THR A 340 -8.38 -3.69 15.52
C THR A 340 -8.19 -4.79 14.48
N PRO A 341 -8.94 -5.91 14.57
CA PRO A 341 -8.81 -7.01 13.61
C PRO A 341 -9.44 -6.67 12.25
N HIS A 342 -9.10 -7.48 11.25
CA HIS A 342 -9.77 -7.48 9.95
C HIS A 342 -11.23 -7.93 10.05
N ASN A 343 -12.09 -7.36 9.22
CA ASN A 343 -13.45 -7.85 9.06
C ASN A 343 -13.44 -9.06 8.12
N LYS A 344 -14.20 -10.10 8.48
CA LYS A 344 -14.37 -11.30 7.66
C LYS A 344 -15.07 -11.02 6.33
N TRP A 345 -15.97 -10.03 6.31
CA TRP A 345 -16.91 -9.79 5.21
C TRP A 345 -16.58 -8.55 4.38
N ALA A 346 -15.41 -7.96 4.62
CA ALA A 346 -14.96 -6.77 3.91
C ALA A 346 -13.45 -6.83 3.66
N ILE A 347 -12.98 -6.14 2.63
CA ILE A 347 -11.56 -5.94 2.34
C ILE A 347 -11.24 -4.49 2.67
N HIS A 348 -10.63 -4.27 3.84
CA HIS A 348 -10.41 -2.93 4.37
C HIS A 348 -11.71 -2.10 4.37
N SER A 349 -11.79 -1.01 3.65
CA SER A 349 -13.00 -0.19 3.51
C SER A 349 -13.94 -0.64 2.39
N GLN A 350 -13.56 -1.63 1.60
CA GLN A 350 -14.38 -2.09 0.48
C GLN A 350 -15.48 -3.03 0.97
N TYR A 351 -16.63 -2.95 0.33
CA TYR A 351 -17.85 -3.76 0.56
C TYR A 351 -18.63 -3.45 1.83
N PHE A 352 -18.24 -2.50 2.66
CA PHE A 352 -19.02 -2.12 3.83
C PHE A 352 -20.38 -1.49 3.51
N ASP A 353 -20.54 -0.92 2.34
CA ASP A 353 -21.77 -0.34 1.82
C ASP A 353 -22.66 -1.33 1.06
N ASN A 354 -22.17 -2.56 0.84
CA ASN A 354 -22.97 -3.61 0.21
C ASN A 354 -24.08 -4.08 1.17
N PRO A 355 -25.37 -4.13 0.75
CA PRO A 355 -26.48 -4.51 1.62
C PRO A 355 -26.33 -5.89 2.26
N HIS A 356 -25.77 -6.87 1.55
CA HIS A 356 -25.50 -8.19 2.10
C HIS A 356 -24.43 -8.14 3.19
N MET A 357 -23.36 -7.37 2.97
CA MET A 357 -22.29 -7.21 3.96
C MET A 357 -22.74 -6.41 5.17
N LEU A 358 -23.58 -5.41 4.99
CA LEU A 358 -24.22 -4.70 6.11
C LEU A 358 -25.05 -5.62 6.97
N THR A 359 -25.81 -6.53 6.36
CA THR A 359 -26.60 -7.53 7.10
C THR A 359 -25.70 -8.49 7.88
N LEU A 360 -24.62 -8.99 7.29
CA LEU A 360 -23.68 -9.92 7.93
C LEU A 360 -22.82 -9.27 9.00
N GLY A 361 -22.43 -8.01 8.78
CA GLY A 361 -21.51 -7.25 9.63
C GLY A 361 -22.18 -6.28 10.62
N ARG A 362 -23.51 -6.28 10.72
CA ARG A 362 -24.32 -5.33 11.49
C ARG A 362 -24.21 -3.85 11.06
N GLY A 363 -23.49 -3.54 10.02
CA GLY A 363 -23.35 -2.18 9.47
C GLY A 363 -22.80 -1.13 10.42
N GLY A 364 -22.14 -0.12 9.86
CA GLY A 364 -21.61 1.02 10.62
C GLY A 364 -20.45 0.67 11.56
N GLN A 365 -20.05 1.65 12.35
CA GLN A 365 -19.01 1.46 13.36
C GLN A 365 -19.55 0.67 14.57
N ALA A 366 -18.92 -0.46 14.85
CA ALA A 366 -19.30 -1.34 15.96
C ALA A 366 -18.09 -1.75 16.79
N ILE A 367 -18.25 -1.71 18.11
CA ILE A 367 -17.27 -2.23 19.09
C ILE A 367 -17.87 -3.49 19.72
N TRP A 368 -17.14 -4.59 19.64
CA TRP A 368 -17.50 -5.86 20.26
C TRP A 368 -16.96 -5.89 21.68
N MET A 369 -17.82 -6.21 22.64
CA MET A 369 -17.49 -6.24 24.06
C MET A 369 -18.16 -7.40 24.77
N SER A 370 -17.62 -7.78 25.94
CA SER A 370 -18.17 -8.84 26.76
C SER A 370 -19.49 -8.41 27.44
N PRO A 371 -20.39 -9.36 27.75
CA PRO A 371 -21.57 -9.03 28.56
C PRO A 371 -21.21 -8.49 29.95
N GLN A 372 -20.13 -8.97 30.54
CA GLN A 372 -19.67 -8.52 31.85
C GLN A 372 -19.23 -7.04 31.83
N ASP A 373 -18.45 -6.66 30.83
CA ASP A 373 -18.03 -5.25 30.70
C ASP A 373 -19.20 -4.33 30.33
N ALA A 374 -20.14 -4.83 29.50
CA ALA A 374 -21.33 -4.09 29.15
C ALA A 374 -22.24 -3.83 30.38
N GLU A 375 -22.39 -4.83 31.26
CA GLU A 375 -23.14 -4.72 32.52
C GLU A 375 -22.52 -3.66 33.45
N LYS A 376 -21.18 -3.66 33.59
CA LYS A 376 -20.47 -2.70 34.44
C LYS A 376 -20.76 -1.24 34.08
N ILE A 377 -21.03 -0.94 32.83
CA ILE A 377 -21.28 0.42 32.34
C ILE A 377 -22.73 0.66 31.92
N GLY A 378 -23.61 -0.31 32.20
CA GLY A 378 -25.04 -0.22 31.91
C GLY A 378 -25.38 -0.15 30.41
N VAL A 379 -24.61 -0.83 29.56
CA VAL A 379 -24.78 -0.84 28.10
C VAL A 379 -25.47 -2.12 27.66
N LYS A 380 -26.45 -2.00 26.78
CA LYS A 380 -27.13 -3.11 26.10
C LYS A 380 -26.60 -3.25 24.67
N ASP A 381 -26.86 -4.45 24.08
CA ASP A 381 -26.54 -4.69 22.68
C ASP A 381 -27.16 -3.62 21.76
N ASN A 382 -26.41 -3.12 20.79
CA ASN A 382 -26.78 -2.07 19.85
C ASN A 382 -26.92 -0.64 20.42
N GLU A 383 -26.64 -0.41 21.70
CA GLU A 383 -26.57 0.96 22.23
C GLU A 383 -25.27 1.66 21.83
N TRP A 384 -25.29 2.99 21.84
CA TRP A 384 -24.13 3.80 21.52
C TRP A 384 -23.19 3.92 22.72
N VAL A 385 -21.91 3.71 22.42
CA VAL A 385 -20.78 3.86 23.35
C VAL A 385 -19.77 4.84 22.81
N GLU A 386 -18.99 5.42 23.71
CA GLU A 386 -17.76 6.14 23.40
C GLU A 386 -16.58 5.41 24.01
N ALA A 387 -15.62 5.12 23.17
CA ALA A 387 -14.33 4.58 23.57
C ALA A 387 -13.27 5.66 23.40
N TYR A 388 -12.41 5.86 24.39
CA TYR A 388 -11.42 6.92 24.35
C TYR A 388 -10.15 6.57 25.14
N ASN A 389 -9.08 7.16 24.72
CA ASN A 389 -7.82 7.18 25.43
C ASN A 389 -7.09 8.50 25.12
N ARG A 390 -5.81 8.61 25.48
CA ARG A 390 -5.04 9.83 25.20
C ARG A 390 -4.80 10.12 23.71
N ASN A 391 -4.96 9.12 22.84
CA ASN A 391 -4.75 9.29 21.39
C ASN A 391 -5.99 9.92 20.72
N GLY A 392 -7.17 9.64 21.25
CA GLY A 392 -8.40 10.15 20.68
C GLY A 392 -9.65 9.48 21.25
N ILE A 393 -10.72 9.56 20.47
CA ILE A 393 -12.04 9.05 20.83
C ILE A 393 -12.73 8.48 19.60
N VAL A 394 -13.56 7.46 19.80
CA VAL A 394 -14.43 6.89 18.79
C VAL A 394 -15.81 6.62 19.37
N SER A 395 -16.87 6.99 18.63
CA SER A 395 -18.24 6.62 18.91
C SER A 395 -18.64 5.44 18.04
N ALA A 396 -19.22 4.42 18.64
CA ALA A 396 -19.62 3.20 17.95
C ALA A 396 -20.82 2.54 18.63
N ARG A 397 -21.48 1.63 17.93
CA ARG A 397 -22.51 0.77 18.54
C ARG A 397 -21.86 -0.40 19.28
N ALA A 398 -22.33 -0.70 20.46
CA ALA A 398 -21.90 -1.89 21.19
C ALA A 398 -22.46 -3.16 20.56
N VAL A 399 -21.61 -4.15 20.32
CA VAL A 399 -22.02 -5.52 20.03
C VAL A 399 -21.68 -6.33 21.25
N VAL A 400 -22.68 -6.63 22.07
CA VAL A 400 -22.52 -7.39 23.31
C VAL A 400 -22.55 -8.89 22.98
N SER A 401 -21.44 -9.58 23.23
CA SER A 401 -21.29 -10.97 22.81
C SER A 401 -20.42 -11.79 23.75
N HIS A 402 -20.87 -13.00 24.07
CA HIS A 402 -20.08 -14.01 24.79
C HIS A 402 -18.82 -14.50 24.04
N ARG A 403 -18.62 -14.08 22.79
CA ARG A 403 -17.38 -14.31 22.05
C ARG A 403 -16.23 -13.47 22.54
N MET A 404 -16.54 -12.42 23.30
CA MET A 404 -15.55 -11.49 23.84
C MET A 404 -15.20 -11.85 25.27
N PRO A 405 -13.90 -12.00 25.58
CA PRO A 405 -13.47 -12.12 26.96
C PRO A 405 -13.61 -10.78 27.68
N GLU A 406 -13.85 -10.84 28.98
CA GLU A 406 -13.86 -9.67 29.84
C GLU A 406 -12.55 -8.88 29.74
N GLY A 407 -12.63 -7.56 29.75
CA GLY A 407 -11.49 -6.66 29.65
C GLY A 407 -10.90 -6.53 28.26
N THR A 408 -11.54 -7.07 27.22
CA THR A 408 -11.06 -6.96 25.84
C THR A 408 -12.19 -6.57 24.92
N VAL A 409 -11.93 -5.62 24.06
CA VAL A 409 -12.85 -5.19 23.01
C VAL A 409 -12.15 -5.13 21.67
N PHE A 410 -12.89 -5.26 20.59
CA PHE A 410 -12.37 -4.97 19.27
C PHE A 410 -13.33 -4.16 18.41
N MET A 411 -12.76 -3.44 17.48
CA MET A 411 -13.45 -2.79 16.40
C MET A 411 -12.80 -3.20 15.08
N HIS A 412 -13.59 -3.66 14.12
CA HIS A 412 -13.05 -3.95 12.81
C HIS A 412 -12.43 -2.70 12.18
N HIS A 413 -11.24 -2.84 11.59
CA HIS A 413 -10.56 -1.70 10.99
C HIS A 413 -11.23 -1.23 9.69
N ALA A 414 -10.91 -0.01 9.29
CA ALA A 414 -11.30 0.59 8.01
C ALA A 414 -12.81 0.70 7.73
N GLN A 415 -13.63 0.74 8.78
CA GLN A 415 -15.07 1.04 8.63
C GLN A 415 -15.27 2.48 8.14
N GLU A 416 -16.44 2.75 7.53
CA GLU A 416 -16.79 4.08 7.05
C GLU A 416 -16.70 5.15 8.15
N ARG A 417 -16.14 6.30 7.81
CA ARG A 417 -15.70 7.30 8.80
C ARG A 417 -16.64 8.46 8.97
N THR A 418 -17.48 8.75 8.00
CA THR A 418 -18.27 9.98 7.96
C THR A 418 -19.74 9.69 7.83
N MET A 419 -20.12 8.73 6.98
CA MET A 419 -21.50 8.32 6.85
C MET A 419 -21.85 7.42 8.04
N ASN A 420 -23.02 7.61 8.63
CA ASN A 420 -23.51 6.84 9.78
C ASN A 420 -22.63 6.92 11.05
N THR A 421 -21.76 7.91 11.15
CA THR A 421 -20.93 8.13 12.34
C THR A 421 -21.45 9.35 13.10
N PRO A 422 -21.90 9.19 14.33
CA PRO A 422 -22.43 10.30 15.11
C PRO A 422 -21.36 11.28 15.55
N LEU A 423 -21.79 12.48 15.94
CA LEU A 423 -20.94 13.40 16.68
C LEU A 423 -20.54 12.78 18.01
N ASN A 424 -19.41 13.20 18.52
CA ASN A 424 -18.83 12.67 19.73
C ASN A 424 -19.00 13.67 20.87
N GLU A 425 -19.35 13.17 22.04
CA GLU A 425 -19.64 14.02 23.22
C GLU A 425 -18.44 14.86 23.64
N ARG A 426 -17.21 14.32 23.57
CA ARG A 426 -16.03 15.03 24.06
C ARG A 426 -15.55 16.12 23.13
N SER A 427 -15.73 15.98 21.85
CA SER A 427 -15.19 16.92 20.87
C SER A 427 -16.25 17.70 20.09
N GLY A 428 -17.52 17.31 20.16
CA GLY A 428 -18.58 17.87 19.32
C GLY A 428 -18.35 17.64 17.81
N ARG A 429 -17.48 16.67 17.45
CA ARG A 429 -17.11 16.36 16.08
C ARG A 429 -17.46 14.91 15.75
N ARG A 430 -17.36 14.54 14.48
CA ARG A 430 -17.55 13.15 14.02
C ARG A 430 -16.74 12.18 14.87
N GLY A 431 -17.33 11.04 15.17
CA GLY A 431 -16.92 10.11 16.21
C GLY A 431 -15.67 9.29 15.95
N GLY A 432 -14.76 9.75 15.12
CA GLY A 432 -13.47 9.13 14.95
C GLY A 432 -13.47 7.86 14.11
N THR A 433 -12.35 7.16 14.10
CA THR A 433 -12.13 5.89 13.41
C THR A 433 -11.46 4.89 14.34
N HIS A 434 -11.36 3.62 13.92
CA HIS A 434 -10.61 2.62 14.67
C HIS A 434 -9.16 3.05 15.01
N ASN A 435 -8.51 3.83 14.14
CA ASN A 435 -7.16 4.33 14.37
C ASN A 435 -7.11 5.57 15.28
N SER A 436 -8.23 6.17 15.65
CA SER A 436 -8.24 7.28 16.60
C SER A 436 -7.73 6.89 17.98
N LEU A 437 -7.85 5.62 18.33
CA LEU A 437 -7.43 5.05 19.63
C LEU A 437 -6.05 4.39 19.59
N THR A 438 -5.41 4.35 18.43
CA THR A 438 -4.11 3.69 18.26
C THR A 438 -3.03 4.70 17.88
N ARG A 439 -1.77 4.34 18.13
CA ARG A 439 -0.62 5.17 17.79
C ARG A 439 0.49 4.33 17.18
N ILE A 440 1.14 4.87 16.18
CA ILE A 440 2.44 4.40 15.73
C ILE A 440 3.51 5.08 16.60
N LEU A 441 4.33 4.27 17.24
CA LEU A 441 5.48 4.75 17.99
C LEU A 441 6.72 4.48 17.17
N LEU A 442 7.40 5.55 16.79
CA LEU A 442 8.68 5.46 16.10
C LEU A 442 9.77 5.12 17.12
N LYS A 443 10.42 4.00 16.89
CA LYS A 443 11.65 3.63 17.57
C LYS A 443 12.83 4.01 16.69
N PRO A 444 14.05 4.20 17.22
CA PRO A 444 15.24 4.42 16.38
C PRO A 444 15.42 3.35 15.31
N THR A 445 15.16 2.09 15.65
CA THR A 445 15.24 0.96 14.71
C THR A 445 14.22 1.02 13.54
N HIS A 446 13.11 1.73 13.71
CA HIS A 446 12.16 1.98 12.63
C HIS A 446 12.72 2.94 11.57
N LEU A 447 13.64 3.82 11.93
CA LEU A 447 14.30 4.72 10.98
C LEU A 447 15.14 3.93 9.99
N ILE A 448 15.83 2.89 10.44
CA ILE A 448 16.56 1.97 9.57
C ILE A 448 15.60 1.32 8.58
N GLY A 449 14.50 0.76 9.06
CA GLY A 449 13.48 0.12 8.23
C GLY A 449 12.81 1.08 7.25
N GLY A 450 12.41 2.25 7.71
CA GLY A 450 11.79 3.28 6.87
C GLY A 450 12.70 3.74 5.74
N TYR A 451 13.97 3.94 6.03
CA TYR A 451 14.96 4.30 5.02
C TYR A 451 15.20 3.18 4.02
N ALA A 452 15.35 1.96 4.48
CA ALA A 452 15.53 0.81 3.62
C ALA A 452 14.35 0.59 2.66
N GLN A 453 13.14 0.95 3.05
CA GLN A 453 11.97 0.92 2.16
C GLN A 453 12.06 1.93 1.02
N LEU A 454 12.71 3.06 1.21
CA LEU A 454 12.93 4.06 0.16
C LEU A 454 13.98 3.62 -0.85
N SER A 455 14.81 2.66 -0.50
CA SER A 455 15.91 2.18 -1.34
C SER A 455 15.53 0.90 -2.05
N PHE A 456 14.63 0.79 -2.86
CA PHE A 456 14.16 -0.37 -3.68
C PHE A 456 14.85 -1.75 -3.49
N ALA A 457 16.03 -1.79 -2.88
CA ALA A 457 16.83 -2.99 -2.68
C ALA A 457 16.55 -3.70 -1.35
N PHE A 458 15.86 -3.05 -0.42
CA PHE A 458 15.61 -3.58 0.91
C PHE A 458 14.16 -3.58 1.24
N ASN A 459 13.74 -4.70 1.77
CA ASN A 459 12.57 -4.74 2.59
C ASN A 459 12.93 -4.23 4.00
N TYR A 460 11.90 -4.00 4.74
CA TYR A 460 11.87 -3.54 6.07
C TYR A 460 12.90 -4.20 7.00
N TYR A 461 13.55 -3.39 7.81
CA TYR A 461 14.55 -3.80 8.78
C TYR A 461 13.99 -3.71 10.18
N GLY A 462 14.04 -4.80 10.92
CA GLY A 462 13.68 -4.84 12.33
C GLY A 462 12.22 -5.11 12.64
N PRO A 463 11.91 -5.38 13.91
CA PRO A 463 10.56 -5.68 14.36
C PRO A 463 9.69 -4.44 14.27
N THR A 464 8.67 -4.50 13.44
CA THR A 464 7.59 -3.51 13.42
C THR A 464 6.55 -3.89 14.44
N GLY A 465 6.29 -2.99 15.36
CA GLY A 465 5.16 -3.09 16.24
C GLY A 465 4.29 -1.85 16.15
N ASN A 466 3.03 -2.04 15.81
CA ASN A 466 2.01 -1.05 16.07
C ASN A 466 1.38 -1.37 17.41
N GLN A 467 1.32 -0.40 18.31
CA GLN A 467 0.58 -0.56 19.55
C GLN A 467 -0.91 -0.50 19.24
N ARG A 468 -1.54 -1.68 19.21
CA ARG A 468 -2.97 -1.84 18.89
C ARG A 468 -3.79 -2.41 20.04
N ASP A 469 -3.16 -2.74 21.13
CA ASP A 469 -3.76 -3.26 22.35
C ASP A 469 -3.71 -2.21 23.49
N GLU A 470 -3.77 -0.94 23.15
CA GLU A 470 -3.76 0.14 24.12
C GLU A 470 -4.97 0.09 25.05
N VAL A 471 -4.73 0.43 26.32
CA VAL A 471 -5.82 0.61 27.27
C VAL A 471 -6.72 1.73 26.81
N THR A 472 -7.99 1.44 26.82
CA THR A 472 -9.04 2.32 26.35
C THR A 472 -10.17 2.33 27.38
N MET A 473 -10.68 3.49 27.71
CA MET A 473 -11.87 3.62 28.53
C MET A 473 -13.10 3.55 27.65
N ILE A 474 -14.10 2.78 28.04
CA ILE A 474 -15.39 2.71 27.35
C ILE A 474 -16.49 3.11 28.34
N ARG A 475 -17.40 3.93 27.87
CA ARG A 475 -18.61 4.37 28.58
C ARG A 475 -19.82 4.32 27.68
N ARG A 476 -21.00 4.27 28.29
CA ARG A 476 -22.25 4.50 27.58
C ARG A 476 -22.30 5.95 27.10
N ARG A 477 -22.74 6.16 25.85
CA ARG A 477 -23.04 7.50 25.37
C ARG A 477 -24.31 8.01 26.02
N SER A 478 -24.26 9.19 26.64
CA SER A 478 -25.38 9.77 27.38
C SER A 478 -26.18 10.77 26.55
N GLN A 479 -25.55 11.39 25.55
CA GLN A 479 -26.22 12.38 24.70
C GLN A 479 -26.92 11.70 23.52
N GLU A 480 -27.95 12.36 23.02
CA GLU A 480 -28.63 11.95 21.80
C GLU A 480 -27.65 11.92 20.62
N VAL A 481 -27.85 10.94 19.76
CA VAL A 481 -26.99 10.76 18.58
C VAL A 481 -27.35 11.80 17.52
N GLN A 482 -26.36 12.59 17.10
CA GLN A 482 -26.45 13.55 16.01
C GLN A 482 -25.49 13.11 14.89
N PHE A 483 -25.97 13.13 13.66
CA PHE A 483 -25.22 12.71 12.46
C PHE A 483 -24.73 13.90 11.64
#